data_443d6899c4193258d93618a20ab17db2
#
_entry.id   443d6899c4193258d93618a20ab17db2
#
_cell.length_a   1.000
_cell.length_b   1.000
_cell.length_c   1.000
_cell.angle_alpha   90.00
_cell.angle_beta   90.00
_cell.angle_gamma   90.00
#
_symmetry.space_group_name_H-M   'P 1'
#
loop_
_entity.id
_entity.type
_entity.pdbx_description
1 polymer ?
#
loop_
_entity_poly.entity_id
_entity_poly.type
_entity_poly.pdbx_seq_one_letter_code
_entity_poly.pdbx_strand_id
1 'polypeptide(L)'
;MTYFKLIVIIFCYSISNISFSKNEEISKYFLSEKDQKIFNKALKAGDRRKWSLAIKSAKDLKNSEAKKIIKWRWLIANDGIASNKDLKYFYNSNKNWPRLSKIKKKIEAKLKK
;
A
#
# COMPACT_ATOMS: atom_id res chain seq x y z
N MET A 1 4.10 -5.82 -6.65
CA MET A 1 4.06 -6.24 -6.75
C MET A 1 4.05 -6.88 -6.40
N THR A 2 3.82 -6.20 -6.40
CA THR A 2 3.67 -6.65 -6.20
C THR A 2 3.57 -6.89 -6.00
N TYR A 3 3.35 -6.71 -6.15
CA TYR A 3 3.19 -7.01 -6.18
C TYR A 3 3.36 -7.35 -5.92
N PHE A 4 2.96 -6.93 -5.76
CA PHE A 4 3.04 -7.52 -5.62
C PHE A 4 3.38 -7.71 -5.75
N LYS A 5 2.98 -7.53 -6.19
CA LYS A 5 3.12 -7.96 -6.30
C LYS A 5 3.52 -7.87 -6.16
N LEU A 6 3.42 -7.13 -6.08
CA LEU A 6 3.62 -7.32 -5.90
C LEU A 6 4.09 -7.24 -5.86
N ILE A 7 4.03 -6.69 -6.05
CA ILE A 7 4.23 -6.93 -5.87
C ILE A 7 4.83 -6.95 -5.89
N VAL A 8 4.75 -6.54 -5.97
CA VAL A 8 4.97 -6.89 -5.97
C VAL A 8 5.62 -6.71 -5.91
N ILE A 9 5.59 -6.31 -6.02
CA ILE A 9 5.83 -6.48 -5.86
C ILE A 9 6.52 -6.42 -5.71
N ILE A 10 6.65 -6.03 -5.76
CA ILE A 10 6.98 -6.30 -5.60
C ILE A 10 7.81 -6.62 -5.40
N PHE A 11 8.23 -6.47 -5.17
CA PHE A 11 8.85 -7.13 -5.11
C PHE A 11 9.99 -7.39 -5.13
N CYS A 12 10.77 -7.52 -5.33
CA CYS A 12 11.73 -7.84 -5.49
C CYS A 12 12.73 -7.16 -5.62
N TYR A 13 13.72 -7.02 -5.78
CA TYR A 13 14.42 -6.22 -5.99
C TYR A 13 15.73 -6.28 -6.29
N SER A 14 16.29 -6.62 -6.51
CA SER A 14 17.54 -6.72 -6.56
C SER A 14 18.10 -6.14 -7.68
N ILE A 15 17.74 -5.86 -8.57
CA ILE A 15 18.34 -5.59 -9.47
C ILE A 15 18.13 -4.61 -10.12
N SER A 16 18.39 -3.99 -10.03
CA SER A 16 18.89 -3.05 -10.46
C SER A 16 18.20 -2.37 -11.57
N ASN A 17 18.75 -1.71 -12.33
CA ASN A 17 18.22 -0.82 -13.34
C ASN A 17 17.17 -1.46 -14.21
N ILE A 18 17.35 -2.70 -14.54
CA ILE A 18 16.39 -3.42 -15.37
C ILE A 18 15.08 -3.59 -14.64
N SER A 19 15.16 -3.92 -13.36
CA SER A 19 13.99 -4.11 -12.53
C SER A 19 13.21 -2.81 -12.38
N PHE A 20 13.93 -1.72 -12.22
CA PHE A 20 13.33 -0.40 -12.08
C PHE A 20 12.59 0.00 -13.34
N SER A 21 13.20 -0.22 -14.51
CA SER A 21 12.56 0.10 -15.78
C SER A 21 11.29 -0.71 -15.99
N LYS A 22 11.32 -1.98 -15.64
CA LYS A 22 10.13 -2.83 -15.76
C LYS A 22 9.01 -2.34 -14.87
N ASN A 23 9.33 -1.90 -13.66
CA ASN A 23 8.32 -1.38 -12.75
C ASN A 23 7.68 -0.13 -13.30
N GLU A 24 8.45 0.73 -13.93
CA GLU A 24 7.89 1.92 -14.55
C GLU A 24 6.98 1.58 -15.72
N GLU A 25 7.38 0.61 -16.54
CA GLU A 25 6.56 0.19 -17.65
C GLU A 25 5.25 -0.42 -17.18
N ILE A 26 5.32 -1.28 -16.16
CA ILE A 26 4.12 -1.90 -15.61
C ILE A 26 3.16 -0.86 -15.09
N SER A 27 3.66 0.13 -14.36
CA SER A 27 2.79 1.15 -13.82
C SER A 27 2.13 1.98 -14.93
N LYS A 28 2.81 2.19 -16.05
CA LYS A 28 2.22 2.89 -17.19
C LYS A 28 1.03 2.14 -17.77
N TYR A 29 1.08 0.80 -17.76
CA TYR A 29 -0.01 -0.01 -18.29
C TYR A 29 -1.21 -0.06 -17.36
N PHE A 30 -0.97 -0.04 -16.06
CA PHE A 30 -2.06 -0.20 -15.10
C PHE A 30 -2.63 1.09 -14.56
N LEU A 31 -1.85 2.14 -14.57
CA LEU A 31 -2.30 3.41 -14.02
C LEU A 31 -2.34 4.48 -15.11
N SER A 32 -3.39 5.28 -15.09
CA SER A 32 -3.44 6.46 -15.94
C SER A 32 -2.34 7.42 -15.52
N GLU A 33 -2.01 8.36 -16.38
CA GLU A 33 -0.99 9.35 -16.07
C GLU A 33 -1.33 10.12 -14.80
N LYS A 34 -2.60 10.47 -14.65
CA LYS A 34 -3.08 11.17 -13.47
C LYS A 34 -2.91 10.32 -12.22
N ASP A 35 -3.31 9.05 -12.29
CA ASP A 35 -3.17 8.14 -11.17
C ASP A 35 -1.70 7.90 -10.79
N GLN A 36 -0.81 7.84 -11.79
CA GLN A 36 0.62 7.69 -11.51
C GLN A 36 1.15 8.84 -10.66
N LYS A 37 0.76 10.06 -10.98
CA LYS A 37 1.21 11.22 -10.21
C LYS A 37 0.69 11.19 -8.79
N ILE A 38 -0.59 10.84 -8.64
CA ILE A 38 -1.20 10.75 -7.33
C ILE A 38 -0.58 9.62 -6.51
N PHE A 39 -0.39 8.47 -7.14
CA PHE A 39 0.18 7.31 -6.48
C PHE A 39 1.60 7.60 -6.00
N ASN A 40 2.43 8.22 -6.85
CA ASN A 40 3.79 8.58 -6.48
C ASN A 40 3.80 9.57 -5.31
N LYS A 41 2.89 10.53 -5.32
CA LYS A 41 2.77 11.47 -4.22
C LYS A 41 2.42 10.78 -2.91
N ALA A 42 1.47 9.84 -2.97
CA ALA A 42 1.06 9.09 -1.80
C ALA A 42 2.19 8.19 -1.27
N LEU A 43 2.94 7.55 -2.19
CA LEU A 43 4.07 6.73 -1.79
C LEU A 43 5.14 7.55 -1.08
N LYS A 44 5.45 8.72 -1.62
CA LYS A 44 6.44 9.59 -1.00
C LYS A 44 6.00 10.08 0.38
N ALA A 45 4.72 10.39 0.51
CA ALA A 45 4.18 10.78 1.81
C ALA A 45 4.34 9.66 2.82
N GLY A 46 4.04 8.42 2.41
CA GLY A 46 4.21 7.26 3.27
C GLY A 46 5.67 7.02 3.65
N ASP A 47 6.59 7.23 2.71
CA ASP A 47 8.02 7.09 2.98
C ASP A 47 8.47 8.09 4.05
N ARG A 48 7.85 9.23 4.10
CA ARG A 48 8.14 10.26 5.10
C ARG A 48 7.27 10.12 6.34
N ARG A 49 6.52 9.03 6.42
CA ARG A 49 5.62 8.72 7.53
C ARG A 49 4.53 9.76 7.72
N LYS A 50 4.15 10.45 6.65
CA LYS A 50 3.04 11.38 6.67
C LYS A 50 1.79 10.65 6.22
N TRP A 51 1.29 9.78 7.08
CA TRP A 51 0.21 8.86 6.70
C TRP A 51 -1.10 9.56 6.40
N SER A 52 -1.43 10.62 7.12
CA SER A 52 -2.64 11.39 6.83
C SER A 52 -2.62 11.92 5.40
N LEU A 53 -1.47 12.45 4.99
CA LEU A 53 -1.32 12.97 3.64
C LEU A 53 -1.37 11.85 2.61
N ALA A 54 -0.73 10.72 2.90
CA ALA A 54 -0.72 9.58 2.00
C ALA A 54 -2.14 9.08 1.74
N ILE A 55 -2.91 8.90 2.80
CA ILE A 55 -4.28 8.40 2.69
C ILE A 55 -5.18 9.43 2.00
N LYS A 56 -5.02 10.69 2.34
CA LYS A 56 -5.79 11.75 1.71
C LYS A 56 -5.52 11.81 0.20
N SER A 57 -4.26 11.72 -0.18
CA SER A 57 -3.89 11.74 -1.60
C SER A 57 -4.47 10.53 -2.33
N ALA A 58 -4.41 9.37 -1.69
CA ALA A 58 -4.88 8.13 -2.31
C ALA A 58 -6.39 8.14 -2.58
N LYS A 59 -7.16 8.97 -1.90
CA LYS A 59 -8.60 9.04 -2.15
C LYS A 59 -8.92 9.47 -3.58
N ASP A 60 -8.03 10.21 -4.20
CA ASP A 60 -8.25 10.70 -5.56
C ASP A 60 -7.86 9.68 -6.63
N LEU A 61 -7.28 8.56 -6.23
CA LEU A 61 -6.94 7.50 -7.18
C LEU A 61 -8.21 6.85 -7.71
N LYS A 62 -8.22 6.57 -9.01
CA LYS A 62 -9.34 5.84 -9.61
C LYS A 62 -9.08 4.34 -9.59
N ASN A 63 -7.82 3.94 -9.68
CA ASN A 63 -7.46 2.53 -9.66
C ASN A 63 -7.60 1.98 -8.25
N SER A 64 -8.47 0.99 -8.08
CA SER A 64 -8.75 0.45 -6.75
C SER A 64 -7.57 -0.31 -6.15
N GLU A 65 -6.76 -0.97 -6.99
CA GLU A 65 -5.60 -1.68 -6.47
C GLU A 65 -4.54 -0.72 -5.94
N ALA A 66 -4.34 0.40 -6.64
CA ALA A 66 -3.41 1.41 -6.18
C ALA A 66 -3.85 1.98 -4.82
N LYS A 67 -5.14 2.22 -4.66
CA LYS A 67 -5.67 2.66 -3.36
C LYS A 67 -5.38 1.65 -2.26
N LYS A 68 -5.57 0.37 -2.56
CA LYS A 68 -5.33 -0.68 -1.59
C LYS A 68 -3.86 -0.74 -1.18
N ILE A 69 -2.95 -0.53 -2.11
CA ILE A 69 -1.53 -0.57 -1.81
C ILE A 69 -1.18 0.51 -0.78
N ILE A 70 -1.67 1.72 -0.99
CA ILE A 70 -1.40 2.81 -0.06
C ILE A 70 -2.01 2.51 1.32
N LYS A 71 -3.25 2.03 1.32
CA LYS A 71 -3.92 1.69 2.57
C LYS A 71 -3.18 0.57 3.31
N TRP A 72 -2.76 -0.46 2.58
CA TRP A 72 -2.02 -1.57 3.15
C TRP A 72 -0.71 -1.10 3.80
N ARG A 73 0.05 -0.23 3.11
CA ARG A 73 1.28 0.30 3.68
C ARG A 73 1.02 1.02 5.00
N TRP A 74 -0.04 1.79 5.03
CA TRP A 74 -0.44 2.49 6.24
C TRP A 74 -0.79 1.53 7.37
N LEU A 75 -1.56 0.50 7.06
CA LEU A 75 -2.04 -0.43 8.07
C LEU A 75 -0.93 -1.32 8.64
N ILE A 76 0.08 -1.66 7.84
CA ILE A 76 1.19 -2.49 8.34
C ILE A 76 2.29 -1.66 8.99
N ALA A 77 2.30 -0.35 8.82
CA ALA A 77 3.34 0.50 9.39
C ALA A 77 3.19 0.58 10.91
N ASN A 78 4.33 0.53 11.60
CA ASN A 78 4.29 0.60 13.07
C ASN A 78 3.69 1.89 13.57
N ASP A 79 3.92 2.99 12.86
CA ASP A 79 3.39 4.29 13.23
C ASP A 79 2.09 4.65 12.52
N GLY A 80 1.53 3.72 11.76
CA GLY A 80 0.23 3.93 11.13
C GLY A 80 -0.88 3.71 12.14
N ILE A 81 -1.63 4.78 12.43
CA ILE A 81 -2.73 4.69 13.38
C ILE A 81 -4.03 4.58 12.61
N ALA A 82 -4.72 3.46 12.80
CA ALA A 82 -5.96 3.17 12.10
C ALA A 82 -7.02 2.68 13.07
N SER A 83 -8.28 2.89 12.70
CA SER A 83 -9.39 2.39 13.52
C SER A 83 -9.45 0.87 13.41
N ASN A 84 -10.06 0.25 14.42
CA ASN A 84 -10.27 -1.18 14.39
C ASN A 84 -11.13 -1.59 13.20
N LYS A 85 -12.06 -0.74 12.83
CA LYS A 85 -12.91 -0.97 11.67
C LYS A 85 -12.08 -1.09 10.39
N ASP A 86 -11.14 -0.16 10.17
CA ASP A 86 -10.27 -0.19 9.00
C ASP A 86 -9.38 -1.43 8.98
N LEU A 87 -8.80 -1.76 10.13
CA LEU A 87 -7.93 -2.93 10.25
C LEU A 87 -8.69 -4.21 9.94
N LYS A 88 -9.84 -4.38 10.54
CA LYS A 88 -10.64 -5.59 10.35
C LYS A 88 -11.17 -5.70 8.93
N TYR A 89 -11.61 -4.60 8.37
CA TYR A 89 -12.13 -4.62 7.01
C TYR A 89 -11.06 -5.09 6.03
N PHE A 90 -9.88 -4.50 6.10
CA PHE A 90 -8.79 -4.89 5.21
C PHE A 90 -8.39 -6.34 5.42
N TYR A 91 -8.23 -6.74 6.67
CA TYR A 91 -7.85 -8.11 7.01
C TYR A 91 -8.83 -9.13 6.44
N ASN A 92 -10.11 -8.87 6.62
CA ASN A 92 -11.14 -9.82 6.18
C ASN A 92 -11.37 -9.81 4.67
N SER A 93 -11.17 -8.68 4.03
CA SER A 93 -11.45 -8.54 2.60
C SER A 93 -10.28 -8.87 1.69
N ASN A 94 -9.08 -8.98 2.23
CA ASN A 94 -7.87 -9.14 1.42
C ASN A 94 -6.97 -10.25 1.95
N LYS A 95 -7.51 -11.46 2.03
CA LYS A 95 -6.82 -12.60 2.66
C LYS A 95 -5.52 -12.99 1.97
N ASN A 96 -5.36 -12.66 0.70
CA ASN A 96 -4.16 -13.02 -0.05
C ASN A 96 -3.05 -11.97 0.00
N TRP A 97 -3.27 -10.89 0.72
CA TRP A 97 -2.26 -9.85 0.79
C TRP A 97 -1.14 -10.23 1.77
N PRO A 98 0.09 -9.78 1.48
CA PRO A 98 1.22 -10.14 2.35
C PRO A 98 1.17 -9.36 3.67
N ARG A 99 1.86 -9.89 4.65
CA ARG A 99 2.05 -9.24 5.96
C ARG A 99 0.75 -8.96 6.72
N LEU A 100 -0.27 -9.73 6.46
CA LEU A 100 -1.53 -9.59 7.19
C LEU A 100 -1.37 -9.87 8.67
N SER A 101 -0.34 -10.63 9.04
CA SER A 101 -0.06 -10.90 10.46
C SER A 101 0.20 -9.62 11.25
N LYS A 102 0.77 -8.62 10.61
CA LYS A 102 0.98 -7.33 11.27
C LYS A 102 -0.33 -6.63 11.57
N ILE A 103 -1.27 -6.71 10.64
CA ILE A 103 -2.60 -6.15 10.83
C ILE A 103 -3.34 -6.90 11.93
N LYS A 104 -3.24 -8.23 11.91
CA LYS A 104 -3.87 -9.07 12.93
C LYS A 104 -3.36 -8.72 14.33
N LYS A 105 -2.05 -8.52 14.46
CA LYS A 105 -1.47 -8.13 15.75
C LYS A 105 -2.02 -6.81 16.25
N LYS A 106 -2.21 -5.85 15.34
CA LYS A 106 -2.80 -4.57 15.73
C LYS A 106 -4.24 -4.72 16.21
N ILE A 107 -5.01 -5.57 15.52
CA ILE A 107 -6.39 -5.85 15.94
C ILE A 107 -6.40 -6.46 17.33
N GLU A 108 -5.55 -7.45 17.55
CA GLU A 108 -5.47 -8.14 18.82
C GLU A 108 -5.02 -7.20 19.95
N ALA A 109 -4.07 -6.32 19.65
CA ALA A 109 -3.60 -5.36 20.64
C ALA A 109 -4.72 -4.44 21.12
N LYS A 110 -5.61 -4.04 20.22
CA LYS A 110 -6.74 -3.18 20.56
C LYS A 110 -7.78 -3.92 21.42
N LEU A 111 -7.92 -5.22 21.21
CA LEU A 111 -8.86 -6.00 21.98
C LEU A 111 -8.43 -6.22 23.43
N LYS A 112 -7.14 -6.11 23.70
CA LYS A 112 -6.62 -6.31 25.06
C LYS A 112 -6.80 -5.09 25.95
N LYS A 113 -7.18 -3.98 25.37
CA LYS A 113 -7.50 -2.81 26.16
C LYS A 113 -8.95 -2.83 26.61
#